data_dfc740acfee9532200d45629f8b370ba
#
_entry.id   dfc740acfee9532200d45629f8b370ba
#
_cell.length_a   1.000
_cell.length_b   1.000
_cell.length_c   1.000
_cell.angle_alpha   90.00
_cell.angle_beta   90.00
_cell.angle_gamma   90.00
#
_symmetry.space_group_name_H-M   'P 1'
#
loop_
_entity.id
_entity.type
_entity.pdbx_description
1 polymer ?
#
loop_
_entity_poly.entity_id
_entity_poly.type
_entity_poly.pdbx_seq_one_letter_code
_entity_poly.pdbx_strand_id
1 'polypeptide(L)'
;MQQEVILLVSETVVLYRPVGDKELELIKGTDFKEFPPRLPEQPIFYPVTNEEYATKIARDWNAKLNEDRKGYVTRFAVNKTFLDRFEKKIVGGSVHEEYWIPSEDLAEFNSNIVGEIEVVSSFEDQ
;
A
#
# COMPACT_ATOMS: atom_id res chain seq x y z
N MET A 1 19.34 30.43 21.55
CA MET A 1 19.40 29.74 21.35
C MET A 1 18.80 29.32 20.54
N GLN A 2 18.75 28.86 19.93
CA GLN A 2 18.18 28.47 19.15
C GLN A 2 17.84 27.36 19.23
N GLN A 3 17.11 26.91 18.94
CA GLN A 3 16.72 25.94 18.99
C GLN A 3 16.60 25.41 17.86
N GLU A 4 16.65 24.60 17.62
CA GLU A 4 16.65 24.06 16.67
C GLU A 4 15.59 23.44 16.48
N VAL A 5 15.17 23.39 15.66
CA VAL A 5 14.20 23.01 15.33
C VAL A 5 14.34 21.76 15.07
N ILE A 6 13.92 21.00 15.48
CA ILE A 6 14.07 19.85 15.35
C ILE A 6 13.34 19.36 14.50
N LEU A 7 13.57 19.21 13.81
CA LEU A 7 13.21 18.63 12.97
C LEU A 7 12.64 17.52 13.20
N LEU A 8 11.67 17.55 13.60
CA LEU A 8 10.91 16.53 13.72
C LEU A 8 10.43 16.13 12.46
N VAL A 9 11.17 16.08 11.55
CA VAL A 9 10.74 15.66 10.32
C VAL A 9 10.80 14.18 10.38
N SER A 10 9.76 13.49 10.40
CA SER A 10 9.75 12.04 10.37
C SER A 10 10.15 11.57 8.98
N GLU A 11 10.97 10.60 8.92
CA GLU A 11 11.27 9.95 7.65
C GLU A 11 10.09 9.12 7.22
N THR A 12 9.87 9.05 5.91
CA THR A 12 8.82 8.21 5.35
C THR A 12 9.41 7.24 4.35
N VAL A 13 8.69 6.15 4.14
CA VAL A 13 9.05 5.14 3.14
C VAL A 13 7.91 5.09 2.15
N VAL A 14 8.24 5.13 0.86
CA VAL A 14 7.22 5.04 -0.19
C VAL A 14 6.94 3.58 -0.45
N LEU A 15 5.68 3.23 -0.44
CA LEU A 15 5.23 1.87 -0.69
C LEU A 15 4.18 1.87 -1.79
N TYR A 16 3.89 0.71 -2.30
CA TYR A 16 2.94 0.52 -3.38
C TYR A 16 2.00 -0.60 -3.05
N ARG A 17 0.79 -0.55 -3.59
CA ARG A 17 -0.16 -1.64 -3.43
C ARG A 17 -1.01 -1.75 -4.69
N PRO A 18 -1.05 -2.94 -5.29
CA PRO A 18 -1.97 -3.18 -6.40
C PRO A 18 -3.35 -3.43 -5.82
N VAL A 19 -4.36 -2.83 -6.42
CA VAL A 19 -5.74 -2.96 -5.94
C VAL A 19 -6.68 -3.16 -7.12
N GLY A 20 -7.83 -3.78 -6.87
CA GLY A 20 -8.89 -3.86 -7.86
C GLY A 20 -9.81 -2.67 -7.73
N ASP A 21 -10.84 -2.65 -8.57
CA ASP A 21 -11.76 -1.51 -8.65
C ASP A 21 -12.54 -1.34 -7.34
N LYS A 22 -12.96 -2.44 -6.74
CA LYS A 22 -13.76 -2.38 -5.52
C LYS A 22 -12.96 -1.79 -4.36
N GLU A 23 -11.72 -2.20 -4.21
CA GLU A 23 -10.88 -1.64 -3.16
C GLU A 23 -10.61 -0.16 -3.41
N LEU A 24 -10.40 0.20 -4.68
CA LEU A 24 -10.15 1.60 -5.02
C LEU A 24 -11.36 2.46 -4.68
N GLU A 25 -12.58 1.98 -4.91
CA GLU A 25 -13.79 2.72 -4.56
C GLU A 25 -13.83 2.99 -3.06
N LEU A 26 -13.46 2.01 -2.26
CA LEU A 26 -13.45 2.19 -0.81
C LEU A 26 -12.39 3.18 -0.37
N ILE A 27 -11.23 3.18 -1.04
CA ILE A 27 -10.18 4.15 -0.77
C ILE A 27 -10.67 5.57 -1.09
N LYS A 28 -11.36 5.73 -2.23
CA LYS A 28 -11.92 7.02 -2.60
C LYS A 28 -12.90 7.53 -1.55
N GLY A 29 -13.65 6.63 -0.96
CA GLY A 29 -14.62 6.99 0.07
C GLY A 29 -13.99 7.58 1.33
N THR A 30 -12.68 7.44 1.50
CA THR A 30 -11.96 8.01 2.63
C THR A 30 -11.16 9.25 2.21
N ASP A 31 -11.43 9.80 1.03
CA ASP A 31 -10.66 10.91 0.46
C ASP A 31 -9.20 10.49 0.22
N PHE A 32 -9.01 9.24 -0.18
CA PHE A 32 -7.68 8.69 -0.49
C PHE A 32 -6.76 8.69 0.73
N LYS A 33 -7.33 8.48 1.92
CA LYS A 33 -6.52 8.50 3.14
C LYS A 33 -6.30 7.13 3.75
N GLU A 34 -7.17 6.17 3.48
CA GLU A 34 -7.12 4.89 4.16
C GLU A 34 -7.40 3.72 3.25
N PHE A 35 -6.75 2.60 3.53
CA PHE A 35 -7.11 1.33 2.92
C PHE A 35 -8.25 0.72 3.73
N PRO A 36 -9.18 0.02 3.08
CA PRO A 36 -10.33 -0.55 3.79
C PRO A 36 -9.91 -1.72 4.68
N PRO A 37 -10.71 -2.03 5.70
CA PRO A 37 -10.43 -3.19 6.56
C PRO A 37 -10.35 -4.47 5.75
N ARG A 38 -9.54 -5.41 6.22
CA ARG A 38 -9.42 -6.70 5.55
C ARG A 38 -10.62 -7.56 5.86
N LEU A 39 -10.94 -8.48 4.96
CA LEU A 39 -11.97 -9.47 5.20
C LEU A 39 -11.46 -10.51 6.18
N PRO A 40 -12.36 -11.22 6.90
CA PRO A 40 -11.92 -12.20 7.89
C PRO A 40 -10.97 -13.27 7.34
N GLU A 41 -11.13 -13.63 6.07
CA GLU A 41 -10.27 -14.64 5.47
C GLU A 41 -8.97 -14.06 4.95
N GLN A 42 -8.72 -12.77 5.15
CA GLN A 42 -7.52 -12.10 4.68
C GLN A 42 -6.81 -11.44 5.87
N PRO A 43 -6.13 -12.23 6.69
CA PRO A 43 -5.58 -11.71 7.94
C PRO A 43 -4.34 -10.82 7.79
N ILE A 44 -3.80 -10.70 6.59
CA ILE A 44 -2.57 -9.93 6.37
C ILE A 44 -2.79 -8.89 5.27
N PHE A 45 -2.25 -7.70 5.47
CA PHE A 45 -2.23 -6.63 4.49
C PHE A 45 -0.81 -6.56 3.94
N TYR A 46 -0.66 -6.55 2.61
CA TYR A 46 0.65 -6.66 1.96
C TYR A 46 1.00 -5.45 1.12
N PRO A 47 1.60 -4.41 1.68
CA PRO A 47 2.17 -3.36 0.82
C PRO A 47 3.53 -3.81 0.31
N VAL A 48 3.88 -3.40 -0.91
CA VAL A 48 5.13 -3.82 -1.53
C VAL A 48 6.08 -2.65 -1.66
N THR A 49 7.37 -2.94 -1.82
CA THR A 49 8.39 -1.90 -1.73
C THR A 49 8.79 -1.31 -3.07
N ASN A 50 8.31 -1.87 -4.19
CA ASN A 50 8.68 -1.29 -5.48
C ASN A 50 7.51 -1.32 -6.45
N GLU A 51 7.53 -0.35 -7.34
CA GLU A 51 6.43 -0.16 -8.28
C GLU A 51 6.36 -1.29 -9.31
N GLU A 52 7.49 -1.83 -9.70
CA GLU A 52 7.53 -2.88 -10.69
C GLU A 52 6.76 -4.11 -10.22
N TYR A 53 6.95 -4.50 -8.97
CA TYR A 53 6.25 -5.65 -8.41
C TYR A 53 4.75 -5.37 -8.32
N ALA A 54 4.37 -4.16 -7.86
CA ALA A 54 2.96 -3.80 -7.78
C ALA A 54 2.33 -3.78 -9.16
N THR A 55 3.05 -3.27 -10.16
CA THR A 55 2.56 -3.22 -11.53
C THR A 55 2.30 -4.62 -12.07
N LYS A 56 3.23 -5.54 -11.79
CA LYS A 56 3.09 -6.91 -12.25
C LYS A 56 1.82 -7.54 -11.69
N ILE A 57 1.57 -7.33 -10.40
CA ILE A 57 0.37 -7.88 -9.78
C ILE A 57 -0.89 -7.22 -10.34
N ALA A 58 -0.88 -5.90 -10.48
CA ALA A 58 -2.06 -5.19 -10.99
C ALA A 58 -2.39 -5.62 -12.42
N ARG A 59 -1.36 -5.74 -13.26
CA ARG A 59 -1.56 -6.07 -14.66
C ARG A 59 -1.87 -7.56 -14.86
N ASP A 60 -1.12 -8.42 -14.20
CA ASP A 60 -1.18 -9.85 -14.47
C ASP A 60 -2.21 -10.59 -13.62
N TRP A 61 -2.55 -10.04 -12.46
CA TRP A 61 -3.49 -10.69 -11.55
C TRP A 61 -4.78 -9.91 -11.39
N ASN A 62 -4.71 -8.65 -10.95
CA ASN A 62 -5.92 -7.89 -10.68
C ASN A 62 -6.74 -7.67 -11.95
N ALA A 63 -6.09 -7.23 -13.02
CA ALA A 63 -6.81 -6.93 -14.27
C ALA A 63 -7.36 -8.19 -14.91
N LYS A 64 -6.68 -9.33 -14.75
CA LYS A 64 -7.10 -10.55 -15.41
C LYS A 64 -8.06 -11.40 -14.60
N LEU A 65 -7.93 -11.38 -13.28
CA LEU A 65 -8.67 -12.28 -12.41
C LEU A 65 -9.81 -11.64 -11.65
N ASN A 66 -9.79 -10.33 -11.48
CA ASN A 66 -10.88 -9.65 -10.81
C ASN A 66 -12.11 -9.62 -11.70
N GLU A 67 -13.27 -9.60 -11.05
CA GLU A 67 -14.54 -9.61 -11.76
C GLU A 67 -14.68 -8.43 -12.71
N ASP A 68 -14.18 -7.28 -12.30
CA ASP A 68 -14.26 -6.05 -13.10
C ASP A 68 -13.16 -5.94 -14.14
N ARG A 69 -12.21 -6.87 -14.15
CA ARG A 69 -11.11 -6.88 -15.11
C ARG A 69 -10.24 -5.63 -15.05
N LYS A 70 -10.14 -5.04 -13.86
CA LYS A 70 -9.36 -3.81 -13.68
C LYS A 70 -8.38 -3.97 -12.55
N GLY A 71 -7.21 -3.39 -12.73
CA GLY A 71 -6.19 -3.36 -11.70
C GLY A 71 -5.53 -2.00 -11.67
N TYR A 72 -5.14 -1.55 -10.50
CA TYR A 72 -4.53 -0.24 -10.30
C TYR A 72 -3.32 -0.38 -9.41
N VAL A 73 -2.34 0.50 -9.59
CA VAL A 73 -1.22 0.58 -8.67
C VAL A 73 -1.39 1.86 -7.87
N THR A 74 -1.38 1.73 -6.56
CA THR A 74 -1.40 2.90 -5.67
C THR A 74 -0.01 3.11 -5.08
N ARG A 75 0.30 4.35 -4.76
CA ARG A 75 1.57 4.75 -4.13
C ARG A 75 1.25 5.62 -2.94
N PHE A 76 1.95 5.41 -1.84
CA PHE A 76 1.70 6.16 -0.61
C PHE A 76 2.95 6.15 0.25
N ALA A 77 3.06 7.14 1.14
CA ALA A 77 4.20 7.26 2.04
C ALA A 77 3.77 6.91 3.45
N VAL A 78 4.59 6.15 4.17
CA VAL A 78 4.27 5.69 5.51
C VAL A 78 5.43 6.08 6.43
N ASN A 79 5.11 6.48 7.65
CA ASN A 79 6.12 6.80 8.65
C ASN A 79 7.07 5.63 8.86
N LYS A 80 8.36 5.87 8.68
CA LYS A 80 9.35 4.81 8.80
C LYS A 80 9.38 4.19 10.19
N THR A 81 9.24 5.01 11.22
CA THR A 81 9.28 4.53 12.60
C THR A 81 8.21 3.47 12.86
N PHE A 82 7.01 3.69 12.34
CA PHE A 82 5.96 2.69 12.46
C PHE A 82 6.30 1.45 11.66
N LEU A 83 6.73 1.65 10.41
CA LEU A 83 6.97 0.55 9.49
C LEU A 83 8.10 -0.36 9.96
N ASP A 84 9.07 0.21 10.67
CA ASP A 84 10.22 -0.57 11.18
C ASP A 84 9.80 -1.62 12.20
N ARG A 85 8.58 -1.60 12.67
CA ARG A 85 8.06 -2.63 13.58
C ARG A 85 7.77 -3.94 12.85
N PHE A 86 7.79 -3.95 11.53
CA PHE A 86 7.40 -5.12 10.75
C PHE A 86 8.55 -5.59 9.88
N GLU A 87 8.56 -6.88 9.59
CA GLU A 87 9.59 -7.47 8.74
C GLU A 87 9.24 -7.29 7.27
N LYS A 88 10.26 -7.10 6.46
CA LYS A 88 10.11 -7.19 5.02
C LYS A 88 10.35 -8.63 4.62
N LYS A 89 9.56 -9.14 3.70
CA LYS A 89 9.69 -10.49 3.19
C LYS A 89 9.95 -10.46 1.71
N ILE A 90 10.83 -11.33 1.24
CA ILE A 90 11.08 -11.47 -0.19
C ILE A 90 10.34 -12.72 -0.63
N VAL A 91 9.41 -12.54 -1.58
CA VAL A 91 8.56 -13.64 -2.02
C VAL A 91 8.81 -13.84 -3.51
N GLY A 92 9.44 -14.93 -3.87
CA GLY A 92 9.78 -15.19 -5.27
C GLY A 92 11.07 -14.51 -5.66
N GLY A 93 11.07 -13.60 -6.61
CA GLY A 93 12.28 -12.94 -7.08
C GLY A 93 12.75 -11.85 -6.14
N SER A 94 13.96 -11.37 -6.37
CA SER A 94 14.57 -10.37 -5.48
C SER A 94 13.82 -9.04 -5.43
N VAL A 95 13.01 -8.75 -6.46
CA VAL A 95 12.24 -7.51 -6.46
C VAL A 95 10.87 -7.69 -5.81
N HIS A 96 10.51 -8.92 -5.41
CA HIS A 96 9.20 -9.20 -4.83
C HIS A 96 9.27 -9.02 -3.32
N GLU A 97 9.54 -7.81 -2.88
CA GLU A 97 9.67 -7.52 -1.45
C GLU A 97 8.41 -6.87 -0.92
N GLU A 98 7.92 -7.34 0.20
CA GLU A 98 6.67 -6.84 0.77
C GLU A 98 6.73 -6.84 2.29
N TYR A 99 5.88 -6.02 2.90
CA TYR A 99 5.69 -6.05 4.35
C TYR A 99 4.44 -6.86 4.64
N TRP A 100 4.45 -7.58 5.74
CA TRP A 100 3.28 -8.33 6.19
C TRP A 100 2.73 -7.62 7.41
N ILE A 101 1.61 -6.92 7.22
CA ILE A 101 0.97 -6.15 8.28
C ILE A 101 -0.26 -6.91 8.74
N PRO A 102 -0.30 -7.38 10.00
CA PRO A 102 -1.51 -8.08 10.48
C PRO A 102 -2.73 -7.17 10.36
N SER A 103 -3.87 -7.76 10.04
CA SER A 103 -5.07 -6.97 9.80
C SER A 103 -5.46 -6.12 11.01
N GLU A 104 -5.16 -6.59 12.23
CA GLU A 104 -5.47 -5.81 13.42
C GLU A 104 -4.62 -4.55 13.55
N ASP A 105 -3.53 -4.47 12.80
CA ASP A 105 -2.68 -3.28 12.82
C ASP A 105 -2.96 -2.34 11.65
N LEU A 106 -3.94 -2.66 10.81
CA LEU A 106 -4.20 -1.86 9.62
C LEU A 106 -4.72 -0.46 9.96
N ALA A 107 -5.53 -0.33 11.00
CA ALA A 107 -6.02 0.98 11.40
C ALA A 107 -4.86 1.89 11.79
N GLU A 108 -3.89 1.34 12.53
CA GLU A 108 -2.72 2.12 12.91
C GLU A 108 -1.84 2.40 11.69
N PHE A 109 -1.73 1.43 10.78
CA PHE A 109 -1.01 1.64 9.53
C PHE A 109 -1.59 2.84 8.79
N ASN A 110 -2.92 2.88 8.65
CA ASN A 110 -3.58 3.99 7.97
C ASN A 110 -3.29 5.32 8.65
N SER A 111 -3.22 5.33 9.98
CA SER A 111 -2.89 6.55 10.72
C SER A 111 -1.48 7.04 10.45
N ASN A 112 -0.62 6.17 9.94
CA ASN A 112 0.76 6.50 9.65
C ASN A 112 1.03 6.78 8.18
N ILE A 113 -0.02 6.81 7.35
CA ILE A 113 0.13 7.25 5.95
C ILE A 113 0.22 8.76 5.96
N VAL A 114 1.25 9.29 5.33
CA VAL A 114 1.49 10.73 5.26
C VAL A 114 1.03 11.22 3.89
N GLY A 115 0.05 12.11 3.88
CA GLY A 115 -0.52 12.57 2.63
C GLY A 115 -1.58 11.63 2.12
N GLU A 116 -1.76 11.60 0.82
CA GLU A 116 -2.83 10.80 0.21
C GLU A 116 -2.27 9.60 -0.52
N ILE A 117 -3.13 8.60 -0.67
CA ILE A 117 -2.84 7.44 -1.51
C ILE A 117 -3.06 7.89 -2.95
N GLU A 118 -2.07 7.68 -3.81
CA GLU A 118 -2.15 8.11 -5.20
C GLU A 118 -2.31 6.91 -6.12
N VAL A 119 -3.13 7.05 -7.16
CA VAL A 119 -3.21 6.03 -8.21
C VAL A 119 -2.20 6.43 -9.28
N VAL A 120 -1.18 5.60 -9.47
CA VAL A 120 -0.10 5.92 -10.40
C VAL A 120 -0.17 5.13 -11.70
N SER A 121 -0.95 4.05 -11.75
CA SER A 121 -1.13 3.26 -12.97
C SER A 121 -2.47 2.55 -12.93
N SER A 122 -3.03 2.28 -14.10
CA SER A 122 -4.26 1.51 -14.20
C SER A 122 -4.15 0.55 -15.38
N PHE A 123 -4.78 -0.61 -15.24
CA PHE A 123 -4.75 -1.66 -16.24
C PHE A 123 -6.15 -2.25 -16.39
N GLU A 124 -6.49 -2.60 -17.60
CA GLU A 124 -7.79 -3.20 -17.88
C GLU A 124 -7.57 -4.34 -18.85
N ASP A 125 -8.10 -5.52 -18.53
CA ASP A 125 -7.97 -6.67 -19.40
C ASP A 125 -9.16 -6.66 -20.38
N GLN A 126 -8.86 -6.83 -21.65
CA GLN A 126 -9.89 -6.74 -22.69
C GLN A 126 -10.64 -8.05 -22.89
#